data_cbdc4b1866fd79fd5a914679931e6572
#
_entry.id   cbdc4b1866fd79fd5a914679931e6572
#
_cell.length_a   1.000
_cell.length_b   1.000
_cell.length_c   1.000
_cell.angle_alpha   90.00
_cell.angle_beta   90.00
_cell.angle_gamma   90.00
#
_symmetry.space_group_name_H-M   'P 1'
#
loop_
_entity.id
_entity.type
_entity.pdbx_description
1 polymer ?
#
loop_
_entity_poly.entity_id
_entity_poly.type
_entity_poly.pdbx_seq_one_letter_code
_entity_poly.pdbx_strand_id
1 'polypeptide(L)'
;EVTAKIDGLCASAATIVACHCGKVIAANDSTYMVHPVRMGAYGYYNAEELKKYIEALDAIRESITGLYAKKTGREKDEVAGWMDETKWGTAQQAKENGFIDELVDDAEETVVENRDGMLFVNSVNMHLPFDKAPDFVQSSKAAKTAADCFVNKNCHKEVKNMANEIKTVDDLRGAY
;
A
#
# COMPACT_ATOMS: atom_id res chain seq x y z
N GLU A 1 -20.64 13.57 -2.69
CA GLU A 1 -19.18 13.75 -2.75
C GLU A 1 -18.53 12.66 -1.91
N VAL A 2 -17.45 12.02 -2.42
CA VAL A 2 -16.72 10.96 -1.70
C VAL A 2 -15.42 11.54 -1.19
N THR A 3 -15.12 11.32 0.09
CA THR A 3 -13.85 11.66 0.73
C THR A 3 -13.05 10.39 0.96
N ALA A 4 -11.79 10.38 0.53
CA ALA A 4 -10.84 9.34 0.91
C ALA A 4 -10.17 9.72 2.23
N LYS A 5 -10.13 8.79 3.20
CA LYS A 5 -9.35 8.92 4.43
C LYS A 5 -8.20 7.90 4.39
N ILE A 6 -6.98 8.38 4.55
CA ILE A 6 -5.76 7.57 4.56
C ILE A 6 -5.25 7.52 6.00
N ASP A 7 -5.45 6.40 6.69
CA ASP A 7 -5.04 6.22 8.08
C ASP A 7 -3.68 5.51 8.23
N GLY A 8 -3.07 5.10 7.12
CA GLY A 8 -1.80 4.37 7.15
C GLY A 8 -1.09 4.41 5.80
N LEU A 9 -1.24 3.39 4.98
CA LEU A 9 -0.58 3.31 3.68
C LEU A 9 -1.56 3.46 2.52
N CYS A 10 -1.29 4.42 1.64
CA CYS A 10 -1.96 4.54 0.35
C CYS A 10 -0.94 4.30 -0.78
N ALA A 11 -0.94 3.10 -1.35
CA ALA A 11 0.06 2.69 -2.32
C ALA A 11 -0.57 2.03 -3.54
N SER A 12 0.07 2.18 -4.73
CA SER A 12 -0.32 1.47 -5.95
C SER A 12 -1.78 1.78 -6.34
N ALA A 13 -2.62 0.76 -6.51
CA ALA A 13 -4.04 0.91 -6.88
C ALA A 13 -4.85 1.79 -5.91
N ALA A 14 -4.50 1.82 -4.62
CA ALA A 14 -5.16 2.66 -3.64
C ALA A 14 -5.00 4.16 -3.96
N THR A 15 -3.88 4.56 -4.54
CA THR A 15 -3.65 5.95 -4.97
C THR A 15 -4.57 6.37 -6.10
N ILE A 16 -4.89 5.43 -7.01
CA ILE A 16 -5.84 5.66 -8.10
C ILE A 16 -7.24 5.90 -7.54
N VAL A 17 -7.67 5.08 -6.57
CA VAL A 17 -8.97 5.24 -5.89
C VAL A 17 -9.01 6.59 -5.17
N ALA A 18 -7.99 6.92 -4.39
CA ALA A 18 -7.91 8.18 -3.66
C ALA A 18 -7.98 9.39 -4.60
N CYS A 19 -7.26 9.37 -5.72
CA CYS A 19 -7.25 10.46 -6.71
C CYS A 19 -8.60 10.70 -7.39
N HIS A 20 -9.52 9.73 -7.38
CA HIS A 20 -10.88 9.90 -7.90
C HIS A 20 -11.87 10.46 -6.88
N CYS A 21 -11.48 10.54 -5.61
CA CYS A 21 -12.33 11.13 -4.58
C CYS A 21 -12.31 12.66 -4.67
N GLY A 22 -13.42 13.30 -4.30
CA GLY A 22 -13.55 14.74 -4.29
C GLY A 22 -12.63 15.44 -3.27
N LYS A 23 -12.30 14.73 -2.18
CA LYS A 23 -11.35 15.18 -1.15
C LYS A 23 -10.52 13.98 -0.67
N VAL A 24 -9.23 14.22 -0.40
CA VAL A 24 -8.31 13.25 0.19
C VAL A 24 -7.74 13.82 1.48
N ILE A 25 -8.05 13.19 2.61
CA ILE A 25 -7.48 13.52 3.92
C ILE A 25 -6.56 12.38 4.35
N ALA A 26 -5.51 12.70 5.09
CA ALA A 26 -4.55 11.70 5.53
C ALA A 26 -4.06 11.97 6.94
N ALA A 27 -3.81 10.91 7.69
CA ALA A 27 -3.11 10.98 8.95
C ALA A 27 -1.66 11.44 8.76
N ASN A 28 -1.14 12.22 9.70
CA ASN A 28 0.22 12.77 9.64
C ASN A 28 1.31 11.70 9.53
N ASP A 29 1.08 10.51 10.08
CA ASP A 29 1.99 9.36 10.06
C ASP A 29 1.76 8.40 8.88
N SER A 30 0.81 8.73 7.99
CA SER A 30 0.54 7.92 6.81
C SER A 30 1.64 8.03 5.74
N THR A 31 1.66 7.04 4.88
CA THR A 31 2.65 6.90 3.80
C THR A 31 1.94 6.79 2.46
N TYR A 32 2.52 7.37 1.43
CA TYR A 32 2.01 7.36 0.06
C TYR A 32 3.04 6.79 -0.91
N MET A 33 2.60 5.99 -1.92
CA MET A 33 3.53 5.45 -2.91
C MET A 33 2.89 5.30 -4.29
N VAL A 34 3.61 5.78 -5.30
CA VAL A 34 3.33 5.55 -6.72
C VAL A 34 4.47 4.79 -7.36
N HIS A 35 4.17 3.91 -8.31
CA HIS A 35 5.16 3.09 -9.00
C HIS A 35 4.77 2.82 -10.45
N PRO A 36 5.69 2.28 -11.29
CA PRO A 36 5.38 1.92 -12.67
C PRO A 36 4.29 0.84 -12.76
N VAL A 37 3.49 0.90 -13.81
CA VAL A 37 2.55 -0.18 -14.13
C VAL A 37 3.34 -1.47 -14.36
N ARG A 38 2.91 -2.56 -13.75
CA ARG A 38 3.55 -3.87 -13.85
C ARG A 38 2.52 -4.93 -14.18
N MET A 39 2.93 -5.93 -14.93
CA MET A 39 2.14 -7.10 -15.26
C MET A 39 2.94 -8.36 -15.02
N GLY A 40 2.34 -9.35 -14.38
CA GLY A 40 2.88 -10.71 -14.34
C GLY A 40 2.39 -11.49 -15.56
N ALA A 41 3.28 -12.24 -16.20
CA ALA A 41 2.95 -13.14 -17.31
C ALA A 41 3.61 -14.49 -17.09
N TYR A 42 2.85 -15.56 -17.34
CA TYR A 42 3.34 -16.94 -17.29
C TYR A 42 3.08 -17.62 -18.63
N GLY A 43 4.06 -18.32 -19.18
CA GLY A 43 3.92 -19.06 -20.43
C GLY A 43 4.98 -18.74 -21.46
N TYR A 44 4.77 -19.24 -22.70
CA TYR A 44 5.62 -18.97 -23.84
C TYR A 44 4.92 -17.92 -24.70
N TYR A 45 5.65 -16.85 -25.04
CA TYR A 45 5.13 -15.73 -25.81
C TYR A 45 6.01 -15.49 -27.03
N ASN A 46 5.39 -15.21 -28.16
CA ASN A 46 6.09 -14.69 -29.33
C ASN A 46 6.20 -13.16 -29.28
N ALA A 47 6.96 -12.59 -30.24
CA ALA A 47 7.22 -11.15 -30.27
C ALA A 47 5.94 -10.30 -30.42
N GLU A 48 4.96 -10.77 -31.20
CA GLU A 48 3.71 -10.04 -31.44
C GLU A 48 2.81 -10.03 -30.18
N GLU A 49 2.80 -11.11 -29.44
CA GLU A 49 2.09 -11.19 -28.16
C GLU A 49 2.71 -10.27 -27.11
N LEU A 50 4.05 -10.23 -27.03
CA LEU A 50 4.75 -9.31 -26.12
C LEU A 50 4.50 -7.84 -26.47
N LYS A 51 4.43 -7.48 -27.76
CA LYS A 51 4.07 -6.11 -28.19
C LYS A 51 2.69 -5.70 -27.68
N LYS A 52 1.70 -6.57 -27.78
CA LYS A 52 0.34 -6.28 -27.27
C LYS A 52 0.34 -6.02 -25.76
N TYR A 53 1.17 -6.73 -24.99
CA TYR A 53 1.31 -6.47 -23.57
C TYR A 53 1.98 -5.13 -23.28
N ILE A 54 3.01 -4.75 -24.07
CA ILE A 54 3.66 -3.44 -23.96
C ILE A 54 2.65 -2.33 -24.26
N GLU A 55 1.90 -2.43 -25.36
CA GLU A 55 0.86 -1.46 -25.73
C GLU A 55 -0.19 -1.29 -24.63
N ALA A 56 -0.61 -2.40 -24.00
CA ALA A 56 -1.56 -2.36 -22.88
C ALA A 56 -0.97 -1.65 -21.64
N LEU A 57 0.29 -1.96 -21.30
CA LEU A 57 0.99 -1.30 -20.19
C LEU A 57 1.17 0.20 -20.44
N ASP A 58 1.52 0.60 -21.67
CA ASP A 58 1.67 2.00 -22.05
C ASP A 58 0.33 2.76 -21.97
N ALA A 59 -0.74 2.16 -22.43
CA ALA A 59 -2.08 2.75 -22.35
C ALA A 59 -2.53 2.96 -20.89
N ILE A 60 -2.28 1.97 -20.02
CA ILE A 60 -2.59 2.08 -18.60
C ILE A 60 -1.70 3.14 -17.95
N ARG A 61 -0.41 3.16 -18.27
CA ARG A 61 0.54 4.16 -17.76
C ARG A 61 0.09 5.58 -18.13
N GLU A 62 -0.26 5.82 -19.38
CA GLU A 62 -0.74 7.13 -19.84
C GLU A 62 -2.01 7.57 -19.09
N SER A 63 -2.96 6.65 -18.89
CA SER A 63 -4.19 6.91 -18.16
C SER A 63 -3.91 7.31 -16.70
N ILE A 64 -3.08 6.55 -16.00
CA ILE A 64 -2.73 6.81 -14.60
C ILE A 64 -1.93 8.11 -14.46
N THR A 65 -0.97 8.35 -15.36
CA THR A 65 -0.19 9.59 -15.38
C THR A 65 -1.11 10.81 -15.57
N GLY A 66 -2.09 10.71 -16.47
CA GLY A 66 -3.09 11.76 -16.67
C GLY A 66 -3.95 12.03 -15.44
N LEU A 67 -4.35 10.97 -14.73
CA LEU A 67 -5.10 11.08 -13.47
C LEU A 67 -4.27 11.80 -12.39
N TYR A 68 -3.02 11.37 -12.20
CA TYR A 68 -2.15 11.97 -11.19
C TYR A 68 -1.81 13.42 -11.53
N ALA A 69 -1.51 13.74 -12.78
CA ALA A 69 -1.29 15.12 -13.22
C ALA A 69 -2.51 16.01 -12.93
N LYS A 70 -3.73 15.51 -13.22
CA LYS A 70 -4.98 16.22 -12.92
C LYS A 70 -5.17 16.41 -11.40
N LYS A 71 -4.89 15.40 -10.57
CA LYS A 71 -5.07 15.49 -9.11
C LYS A 71 -4.04 16.43 -8.49
N THR A 72 -2.79 16.34 -8.91
CA THR A 72 -1.67 17.09 -8.30
C THR A 72 -1.47 18.50 -8.86
N GLY A 73 -2.02 18.75 -10.05
CA GLY A 73 -1.75 20.00 -10.79
C GLY A 73 -0.33 20.09 -11.36
N ARG A 74 0.40 18.95 -11.41
CA ARG A 74 1.77 18.87 -11.92
C ARG A 74 1.79 18.46 -13.38
N GLU A 75 2.91 18.75 -14.06
CA GLU A 75 3.12 18.31 -15.44
C GLU A 75 3.20 16.77 -15.54
N LYS A 76 2.70 16.23 -16.66
CA LYS A 76 2.68 14.78 -16.90
C LYS A 76 4.06 14.13 -16.81
N ASP A 77 5.09 14.78 -17.35
CA ASP A 77 6.46 14.26 -17.36
C ASP A 77 7.05 14.19 -15.96
N GLU A 78 6.74 15.17 -15.08
CA GLU A 78 7.15 15.15 -13.67
C GLU A 78 6.51 13.96 -12.94
N VAL A 79 5.21 13.79 -13.11
CA VAL A 79 4.46 12.69 -12.49
C VAL A 79 4.88 11.32 -13.04
N ALA A 80 5.15 11.22 -14.34
CA ALA A 80 5.69 10.02 -14.97
C ALA A 80 7.04 9.63 -14.37
N GLY A 81 7.92 10.61 -14.15
CA GLY A 81 9.19 10.40 -13.46
C GLY A 81 9.02 9.84 -12.05
N TRP A 82 8.05 10.37 -11.28
CA TRP A 82 7.74 9.83 -9.95
C TRP A 82 7.32 8.36 -9.99
N MET A 83 6.53 7.97 -10.99
CA MET A 83 6.14 6.57 -11.16
C MET A 83 7.37 5.72 -11.53
N ASP A 84 8.19 6.15 -12.48
CA ASP A 84 9.34 5.39 -12.97
C ASP A 84 10.37 5.12 -11.85
N GLU A 85 10.55 6.07 -10.94
CA GLU A 85 11.43 5.97 -9.78
C GLU A 85 10.83 5.17 -8.61
N THR A 86 9.55 4.82 -8.66
CA THR A 86 8.81 4.27 -7.50
C THR A 86 8.87 5.24 -6.31
N LYS A 87 8.19 6.37 -6.46
CA LYS A 87 8.25 7.43 -5.47
C LYS A 87 7.43 7.11 -4.23
N TRP A 88 8.12 7.02 -3.13
CA TRP A 88 7.54 6.99 -1.80
C TRP A 88 7.50 8.40 -1.20
N GLY A 89 6.53 8.65 -0.33
CA GLY A 89 6.42 9.92 0.37
C GLY A 89 5.72 9.77 1.72
N THR A 90 6.11 10.61 2.67
CA THR A 90 5.32 10.83 3.90
C THR A 90 4.02 11.55 3.54
N ALA A 91 3.06 11.56 4.46
CA ALA A 91 1.81 12.31 4.30
C ALA A 91 2.06 13.77 3.93
N GLN A 92 3.03 14.41 4.59
CA GLN A 92 3.42 15.79 4.32
C GLN A 92 3.95 15.98 2.89
N GLN A 93 4.85 15.09 2.44
CA GLN A 93 5.40 15.14 1.08
C GLN A 93 4.31 14.87 0.03
N ALA A 94 3.39 13.94 0.30
CA ALA A 94 2.27 13.66 -0.59
C ALA A 94 1.31 14.85 -0.69
N LYS A 95 1.10 15.61 0.40
CA LYS A 95 0.35 16.86 0.39
C LYS A 95 1.06 17.94 -0.43
N GLU A 96 2.35 18.13 -0.23
CA GLU A 96 3.16 19.09 -1.01
C GLU A 96 3.17 18.78 -2.51
N ASN A 97 3.13 17.50 -2.85
CA ASN A 97 3.01 17.04 -4.22
C ASN A 97 1.58 17.14 -4.78
N GLY A 98 0.56 17.43 -3.96
CA GLY A 98 -0.82 17.62 -4.38
C GLY A 98 -1.70 16.37 -4.41
N PHE A 99 -1.23 15.23 -3.88
CA PHE A 99 -2.04 14.01 -3.76
C PHE A 99 -3.04 14.07 -2.60
N ILE A 100 -2.68 14.75 -1.52
CA ILE A 100 -3.45 14.89 -0.28
C ILE A 100 -3.89 16.33 -0.12
N ASP A 101 -5.16 16.54 0.22
CA ASP A 101 -5.75 17.88 0.39
C ASP A 101 -5.57 18.38 1.84
N GLU A 102 -5.69 17.49 2.83
CA GLU A 102 -5.66 17.83 4.25
C GLU A 102 -4.97 16.76 5.09
N LEU A 103 -4.20 17.18 6.10
CA LEU A 103 -3.63 16.30 7.11
C LEU A 103 -4.43 16.38 8.41
N VAL A 104 -4.59 15.24 9.08
CA VAL A 104 -5.31 15.11 10.36
C VAL A 104 -4.47 14.35 11.38
N ASP A 105 -4.68 14.64 12.66
CA ASP A 105 -3.90 14.07 13.76
C ASP A 105 -4.57 12.84 14.42
N ASP A 106 -5.74 12.42 13.92
CA ASP A 106 -6.61 11.40 14.52
C ASP A 106 -6.42 9.99 13.96
N ALA A 107 -5.23 9.66 13.46
CA ALA A 107 -4.95 8.32 12.97
C ALA A 107 -4.94 7.28 14.09
N GLU A 108 -5.55 6.13 13.83
CA GLU A 108 -5.22 4.93 14.59
C GLU A 108 -3.75 4.56 14.33
N GLU A 109 -3.07 4.05 15.36
CA GLU A 109 -1.65 3.69 15.24
C GLU A 109 -1.44 2.71 14.08
N THR A 110 -0.74 3.15 13.03
CA THR A 110 -0.42 2.30 11.88
C THR A 110 0.70 1.34 12.26
N VAL A 111 0.42 0.05 12.19
CA VAL A 111 1.42 -1.00 12.45
C VAL A 111 2.06 -1.43 11.14
N VAL A 112 3.37 -1.21 11.02
CA VAL A 112 4.19 -1.67 9.89
C VAL A 112 5.04 -2.85 10.36
N GLU A 113 5.02 -3.96 9.64
CA GLU A 113 5.71 -5.19 10.02
C GLU A 113 6.52 -5.75 8.85
N ASN A 114 7.68 -6.29 9.19
CA ASN A 114 8.44 -7.17 8.30
C ASN A 114 8.14 -8.63 8.70
N ARG A 115 7.42 -9.35 7.86
CA ARG A 115 7.17 -10.79 8.03
C ARG A 115 7.79 -11.53 6.85
N ASP A 116 8.82 -12.32 7.13
CA ASP A 116 9.53 -13.15 6.13
C ASP A 116 10.03 -12.34 4.91
N GLY A 117 10.51 -11.12 5.14
CA GLY A 117 11.01 -10.23 4.09
C GLY A 117 9.94 -9.49 3.31
N MET A 118 8.67 -9.61 3.67
CA MET A 118 7.55 -8.91 3.05
C MET A 118 7.02 -7.80 3.95
N LEU A 119 6.57 -6.70 3.33
CA LEU A 119 5.93 -5.57 3.99
C LEU A 119 4.47 -5.89 4.34
N PHE A 120 4.13 -5.79 5.62
CA PHE A 120 2.75 -5.81 6.11
C PHE A 120 2.40 -4.46 6.75
N VAL A 121 1.17 -4.00 6.51
CA VAL A 121 0.60 -2.80 7.12
C VAL A 121 -0.75 -3.17 7.73
N ASN A 122 -0.91 -2.95 9.04
CA ASN A 122 -2.09 -3.36 9.79
C ASN A 122 -2.47 -4.83 9.52
N SER A 123 -1.46 -5.71 9.49
CA SER A 123 -1.57 -7.15 9.18
C SER A 123 -1.96 -7.50 7.74
N VAL A 124 -2.08 -6.54 6.83
CA VAL A 124 -2.32 -6.79 5.39
C VAL A 124 -0.99 -6.93 4.66
N ASN A 125 -0.81 -8.05 3.93
CA ASN A 125 0.36 -8.24 3.07
C ASN A 125 0.29 -7.29 1.88
N MET A 126 1.28 -6.41 1.75
CA MET A 126 1.37 -5.43 0.66
C MET A 126 1.95 -6.00 -0.64
N HIS A 127 2.34 -7.28 -0.64
CA HIS A 127 3.01 -7.95 -1.76
C HIS A 127 4.27 -7.21 -2.26
N LEU A 128 4.92 -6.48 -1.35
CA LEU A 128 6.17 -5.76 -1.59
C LEU A 128 7.26 -6.32 -0.68
N PRO A 129 8.48 -6.56 -1.20
CA PRO A 129 9.63 -6.88 -0.36
C PRO A 129 9.92 -5.72 0.60
N PHE A 130 10.11 -6.03 1.88
CA PHE A 130 10.32 -5.01 2.91
C PHE A 130 11.60 -4.20 2.67
N ASP A 131 12.66 -4.80 2.12
CA ASP A 131 13.92 -4.17 1.76
C ASP A 131 13.82 -3.16 0.61
N LYS A 132 12.69 -3.19 -0.14
CA LYS A 132 12.38 -2.21 -1.18
C LYS A 132 11.56 -1.03 -0.66
N ALA A 133 11.10 -1.09 0.58
CA ALA A 133 10.49 0.06 1.22
C ALA A 133 11.56 1.09 1.62
N PRO A 134 11.28 2.41 1.58
CA PRO A 134 12.22 3.43 2.01
C PRO A 134 12.61 3.30 3.48
N ASP A 135 13.77 3.81 3.84
CA ASP A 135 14.31 3.74 5.20
C ASP A 135 13.35 4.30 6.25
N PHE A 136 12.57 5.33 5.93
CA PHE A 136 11.61 5.90 6.86
C PHE A 136 10.42 4.97 7.15
N VAL A 137 10.06 4.08 6.21
CA VAL A 137 9.05 3.02 6.42
C VAL A 137 9.66 1.90 7.24
N GLN A 138 10.91 1.51 6.92
CA GLN A 138 11.63 0.45 7.61
C GLN A 138 12.01 0.86 9.05
N SER A 139 12.31 2.15 9.28
CA SER A 139 12.69 2.72 10.58
C SER A 139 11.54 3.31 11.37
N SER A 140 10.29 3.24 10.87
CA SER A 140 9.14 3.75 11.60
C SER A 140 9.03 3.06 12.98
N LYS A 141 8.66 3.82 14.02
CA LYS A 141 8.41 3.25 15.38
C LYS A 141 7.34 2.16 15.36
N ALA A 142 6.52 2.15 14.32
CA ALA A 142 5.50 1.14 14.04
C ALA A 142 6.07 -0.11 13.34
N ALA A 143 7.32 -0.09 12.82
CA ALA A 143 7.93 -1.26 12.22
C ALA A 143 8.32 -2.25 13.33
N LYS A 144 7.39 -3.17 13.64
CA LYS A 144 7.63 -4.27 14.58
C LYS A 144 8.18 -5.45 13.79
N THR A 145 9.27 -6.02 14.25
CA THR A 145 9.73 -7.32 13.75
C THR A 145 8.81 -8.41 14.27
N ALA A 146 8.71 -9.56 13.58
CA ALA A 146 7.94 -10.70 14.06
C ALA A 146 8.33 -11.11 15.50
N ALA A 147 9.57 -10.85 15.94
CA ALA A 147 10.03 -11.06 17.29
C ALA A 147 9.32 -10.16 18.32
N ASP A 148 9.02 -8.91 17.96
CA ASP A 148 8.36 -7.97 18.87
C ASP A 148 6.87 -8.30 19.07
N CYS A 149 6.23 -8.92 18.09
CA CYS A 149 4.85 -9.41 18.20
C CYS A 149 4.72 -10.55 19.22
N PHE A 150 5.74 -11.39 19.38
CA PHE A 150 5.74 -12.48 20.39
C PHE A 150 5.94 -12.00 21.82
N VAL A 151 6.46 -10.78 22.03
CA VAL A 151 6.72 -10.22 23.36
C VAL A 151 5.51 -9.47 23.93
N ASN A 152 4.54 -9.10 23.10
CA ASN A 152 3.35 -8.39 23.57
C ASN A 152 2.33 -9.34 24.18
N LYS A 153 2.25 -9.34 25.53
CA LYS A 153 1.38 -10.21 26.33
C LYS A 153 -0.12 -10.16 25.98
N ASN A 154 -0.57 -9.16 25.24
CA ASN A 154 -1.97 -9.06 24.82
C ASN A 154 -2.27 -9.91 23.56
N CYS A 155 -1.31 -10.09 22.64
CA CYS A 155 -1.47 -11.00 21.51
C CYS A 155 -1.60 -12.46 21.97
N HIS A 156 -0.89 -12.82 23.06
CA HIS A 156 -0.99 -14.16 23.67
C HIS A 156 -2.35 -14.48 24.32
N LYS A 157 -3.12 -13.46 24.73
CA LYS A 157 -4.45 -13.68 25.32
C LYS A 157 -5.48 -14.03 24.23
N GLU A 158 -5.43 -13.38 23.09
CA GLU A 158 -6.37 -13.66 21.98
C GLU A 158 -6.10 -15.03 21.34
N VAL A 159 -4.83 -15.35 21.06
CA VAL A 159 -4.45 -16.68 20.53
C VAL A 159 -4.77 -17.80 21.52
N LYS A 160 -4.58 -17.60 22.82
CA LYS A 160 -4.99 -18.58 23.84
C LYS A 160 -6.51 -18.74 23.96
N ASN A 161 -7.28 -17.67 23.76
CA ASN A 161 -8.74 -17.76 23.77
C ASN A 161 -9.23 -18.51 22.53
N MET A 162 -8.70 -18.25 21.33
CA MET A 162 -9.02 -19.02 20.11
C MET A 162 -8.59 -20.49 20.22
N ALA A 163 -7.41 -20.77 20.77
CA ALA A 163 -6.93 -22.16 20.96
C ALA A 163 -7.71 -22.93 22.02
N ASN A 164 -8.34 -22.25 22.99
CA ASN A 164 -9.20 -22.87 23.98
C ASN A 164 -10.65 -23.12 23.50
N GLU A 165 -11.07 -22.45 22.43
CA GLU A 165 -12.39 -22.67 21.81
C GLU A 165 -12.37 -23.82 20.80
N ILE A 166 -11.21 -24.13 20.18
CA ILE A 166 -11.05 -25.22 19.21
C ILE A 166 -10.53 -26.48 19.94
N LYS A 167 -11.40 -27.34 20.36
CA LYS A 167 -11.03 -28.60 21.09
C LYS A 167 -10.90 -29.82 20.20
N THR A 168 -11.49 -29.81 19.02
CA THR A 168 -11.47 -30.97 18.09
C THR A 168 -11.45 -30.53 16.61
N VAL A 169 -11.08 -31.46 15.72
CA VAL A 169 -11.13 -31.25 14.26
C VAL A 169 -12.58 -31.03 13.77
N ASP A 170 -13.57 -31.47 14.52
CA ASP A 170 -14.99 -31.32 14.20
C ASP A 170 -15.48 -29.89 14.47
N ASP A 171 -14.86 -29.17 15.39
CA ASP A 171 -15.18 -27.75 15.66
C ASP A 171 -14.82 -26.86 14.44
N LEU A 172 -13.87 -27.29 13.59
CA LEU A 172 -13.50 -26.59 12.36
C LEU A 172 -14.45 -26.87 11.18
N ARG A 173 -15.22 -27.96 11.23
CA ARG A 173 -16.16 -28.35 10.14
C ARG A 173 -17.52 -27.67 10.21
N GLY A 174 -17.87 -27.08 11.35
CA GLY A 174 -19.14 -26.39 11.55
C GLY A 174 -19.13 -24.92 11.16
N ALA A 175 -18.00 -24.37 10.68
CA ALA A 175 -17.82 -22.96 10.35
C ALA A 175 -17.86 -22.66 8.84
N TYR A 176 -18.35 -23.63 8.01
CA TYR A 176 -18.58 -23.42 6.57
C TYR A 176 -20.03 -23.70 6.23
#